data_93873103248a9cad3b6163e43d4905fb
#
_entry.id   93873103248a9cad3b6163e43d4905fb
#
_cell.length_a   1.000
_cell.length_b   1.000
_cell.length_c   1.000
_cell.angle_alpha   90.00
_cell.angle_beta   90.00
_cell.angle_gamma   90.00
#
_symmetry.space_group_name_H-M   'P 1'
#
loop_
_entity.id
_entity.type
_entity.pdbx_description
1 polymer ?
#
loop_
_entity_poly.entity_id
_entity_poly.type
_entity_poly.pdbx_seq_one_letter_code
_entity_poly.pdbx_strand_id
1 'polypeptide(L)'
;MEIKAVHFDMKSMIPTADYALTLVDELAEQGFNAILVEFEDKFPFDATAGLHHPCAWTKEEFRRFGAHCKEKNVELIPLLQSIGHLDYILKYPKFRDLRDGGPGGTSYQWCLALEETYELWCAMAEELLEVFPGTKIFHIGADECNMRIPCERCGSDKLDLYIKRVRRCAEYIQKKNLKVVLWDDVFRNHGAEKFAELPKGVIPCVWMYRELDYDYLERMAASGLEFWSASCIQAHRFYSAMAPQEPKMRNVDAWGAVHAKYPRISGHVGTAWGRIQCQSPIDVTLPQSMFMSAYLSETLTKGVITDRKKFANEFGKKFFGMELDYDAMFSYFCYEPTCAGKFVTELKDNASRHRDLAEIWYGFNEIDKMLEYIYTCFANNEAMLTTWRAGMAPNEMTSNWLDGVRRCYEDTLAGLERIKPMMLKYFPEKMWDEFVDQRFTAKLEQNEYWRHVLTNAAAKWKEYMRK
;
A
#
# COMPACT_ATOMS: atom_id res chain seq x y z
N MET A 1 -20.19 15.29 4.82
CA MET A 1 -19.12 14.88 3.87
C MET A 1 -19.75 14.16 2.70
N GLU A 2 -19.44 14.59 1.49
CA GLU A 2 -20.03 14.04 0.26
C GLU A 2 -19.40 12.69 -0.11
N ILE A 3 -18.07 12.59 -0.03
CA ILE A 3 -17.30 11.39 -0.40
C ILE A 3 -16.57 10.80 0.79
N LYS A 4 -16.82 9.52 1.07
CA LYS A 4 -16.05 8.69 1.99
C LYS A 4 -15.48 7.53 1.19
N ALA A 5 -14.18 7.59 0.86
CA ALA A 5 -13.51 6.64 0.00
C ALA A 5 -12.48 5.79 0.72
N VAL A 6 -12.30 4.58 0.25
CA VAL A 6 -11.14 3.74 0.55
C VAL A 6 -10.30 3.58 -0.72
N HIS A 7 -8.99 3.66 -0.58
CA HIS A 7 -8.05 3.44 -1.66
C HIS A 7 -7.82 1.93 -1.89
N PHE A 8 -8.07 1.49 -3.10
CA PHE A 8 -7.73 0.16 -3.57
C PHE A 8 -6.46 0.22 -4.41
N ASP A 9 -5.35 -0.02 -3.77
CA ASP A 9 -4.03 -0.04 -4.40
C ASP A 9 -3.77 -1.38 -5.08
N MET A 10 -3.89 -1.42 -6.40
CA MET A 10 -3.61 -2.61 -7.21
C MET A 10 -2.11 -2.79 -7.52
N LYS A 11 -1.23 -1.89 -7.08
CA LYS A 11 0.23 -2.06 -7.18
C LYS A 11 0.71 -3.32 -6.48
N SER A 12 -0.02 -3.74 -5.47
CA SER A 12 0.32 -4.81 -4.57
C SER A 12 -0.30 -6.15 -4.96
N MET A 13 -0.51 -7.01 -3.98
CA MET A 13 -1.17 -8.29 -4.17
C MET A 13 -2.66 -8.06 -4.45
N ILE A 14 -3.07 -8.24 -5.70
CA ILE A 14 -4.47 -8.05 -6.09
C ILE A 14 -5.29 -9.30 -5.81
N PRO A 15 -6.52 -9.15 -5.30
CA PRO A 15 -7.44 -10.26 -5.16
C PRO A 15 -7.93 -10.77 -6.52
N THR A 16 -8.60 -11.91 -6.51
CA THR A 16 -9.43 -12.31 -7.64
C THR A 16 -10.56 -11.29 -7.85
N ALA A 17 -11.02 -11.12 -9.09
CA ALA A 17 -12.11 -10.20 -9.37
C ALA A 17 -13.39 -10.54 -8.56
N ASP A 18 -13.68 -11.82 -8.33
CA ASP A 18 -14.81 -12.26 -7.52
C ASP A 18 -14.69 -11.83 -6.06
N TYR A 19 -13.50 -11.99 -5.47
CA TYR A 19 -13.31 -11.56 -4.09
C TYR A 19 -13.33 -10.03 -3.93
N ALA A 20 -12.90 -9.31 -4.96
CA ALA A 20 -13.00 -7.84 -4.95
C ALA A 20 -14.46 -7.34 -4.86
N LEU A 21 -15.43 -8.07 -5.42
CA LEU A 21 -16.85 -7.74 -5.25
C LEU A 21 -17.27 -7.85 -3.77
N THR A 22 -16.84 -8.91 -3.09
CA THR A 22 -17.07 -9.07 -1.64
C THR A 22 -16.46 -7.92 -0.83
N LEU A 23 -15.25 -7.47 -1.19
CA LEU A 23 -14.62 -6.33 -0.52
C LEU A 23 -15.44 -5.04 -0.71
N VAL A 24 -16.02 -4.82 -1.88
CA VAL A 24 -16.94 -3.68 -2.12
C VAL A 24 -18.17 -3.78 -1.22
N ASP A 25 -18.77 -4.97 -1.09
CA ASP A 25 -19.92 -5.19 -0.22
C ASP A 25 -19.59 -4.84 1.24
N GLU A 26 -18.46 -5.32 1.74
CA GLU A 26 -18.01 -5.05 3.10
C GLU A 26 -17.72 -3.56 3.35
N LEU A 27 -17.11 -2.88 2.38
CA LEU A 27 -16.86 -1.45 2.46
C LEU A 27 -18.16 -0.63 2.44
N ALA A 28 -19.11 -1.00 1.59
CA ALA A 28 -20.43 -0.39 1.54
C ALA A 28 -21.18 -0.59 2.88
N GLU A 29 -21.12 -1.79 3.47
CA GLU A 29 -21.69 -2.08 4.79
C GLU A 29 -21.02 -1.28 5.92
N GLN A 30 -19.75 -0.93 5.77
CA GLN A 30 -19.04 -0.03 6.68
C GLN A 30 -19.45 1.45 6.49
N GLY A 31 -20.18 1.78 5.42
CA GLY A 31 -20.68 3.11 5.12
C GLY A 31 -19.77 3.96 4.23
N PHE A 32 -18.84 3.31 3.50
CA PHE A 32 -18.14 3.98 2.40
C PHE A 32 -19.06 4.08 1.19
N ASN A 33 -18.96 5.21 0.47
CA ASN A 33 -19.71 5.47 -0.75
C ASN A 33 -18.83 5.70 -1.97
N ALA A 34 -17.52 5.49 -1.82
CA ALA A 34 -16.57 5.54 -2.94
C ALA A 34 -15.38 4.60 -2.71
N ILE A 35 -14.77 4.18 -3.81
CA ILE A 35 -13.51 3.45 -3.86
C ILE A 35 -12.59 4.14 -4.86
N LEU A 36 -11.41 4.55 -4.39
CA LEU A 36 -10.35 5.11 -5.24
C LEU A 36 -9.46 3.98 -5.70
N VAL A 37 -9.42 3.71 -7.00
CA VAL A 37 -8.69 2.56 -7.56
C VAL A 37 -7.44 3.04 -8.30
N GLU A 38 -6.27 2.61 -7.83
CA GLU A 38 -4.99 2.83 -8.50
C GLU A 38 -4.54 1.55 -9.21
N PHE A 39 -4.58 1.55 -10.54
CA PHE A 39 -4.52 0.34 -11.36
C PHE A 39 -3.10 -0.12 -11.69
N GLU A 40 -2.24 0.80 -12.10
CA GLU A 40 -0.90 0.55 -12.66
C GLU A 40 -0.87 -0.58 -13.70
N ASP A 41 0.07 -1.53 -13.57
CA ASP A 41 0.21 -2.66 -14.49
C ASP A 41 -0.84 -3.77 -14.30
N LYS A 42 -1.80 -3.57 -13.41
CA LYS A 42 -2.91 -4.51 -13.20
C LYS A 42 -4.12 -4.22 -14.09
N PHE A 43 -4.12 -3.09 -14.80
CA PHE A 43 -5.08 -2.84 -15.88
C PHE A 43 -4.42 -3.12 -17.25
N PRO A 44 -5.07 -3.87 -18.15
CA PRO A 44 -4.49 -4.26 -19.43
C PRO A 44 -4.66 -3.13 -20.47
N PHE A 45 -3.87 -2.05 -20.32
CA PHE A 45 -3.87 -0.94 -21.25
C PHE A 45 -3.37 -1.35 -22.65
N ASP A 46 -4.16 -1.13 -23.69
CA ASP A 46 -3.72 -1.27 -25.07
C ASP A 46 -2.66 -0.22 -25.42
N ALA A 47 -2.78 0.99 -24.86
CA ALA A 47 -1.82 2.08 -25.05
C ALA A 47 -0.40 1.70 -24.58
N THR A 48 -0.25 0.81 -23.63
CA THR A 48 1.06 0.29 -23.19
C THR A 48 1.50 -0.96 -23.98
N ALA A 49 0.79 -1.31 -25.07
CA ALA A 49 1.10 -2.43 -25.95
C ALA A 49 1.18 -3.79 -25.22
N GLY A 50 0.24 -4.04 -24.32
CA GLY A 50 0.14 -5.31 -23.62
C GLY A 50 1.18 -5.53 -22.49
N LEU A 51 1.89 -4.47 -22.09
CA LEU A 51 2.80 -4.53 -20.95
C LEU A 51 2.01 -4.38 -19.64
N HIS A 52 1.34 -5.45 -19.25
CA HIS A 52 0.60 -5.56 -18.00
C HIS A 52 1.06 -6.78 -17.21
N HIS A 53 0.72 -6.80 -15.95
CA HIS A 53 1.04 -7.92 -15.06
C HIS A 53 0.31 -9.19 -15.49
N PRO A 54 0.92 -10.40 -15.38
CA PRO A 54 0.25 -11.66 -15.76
C PRO A 54 -1.04 -11.97 -14.99
N CYS A 55 -1.24 -11.33 -13.81
CA CYS A 55 -2.46 -11.43 -13.00
C CYS A 55 -3.38 -10.21 -13.18
N ALA A 56 -3.13 -9.34 -14.14
CA ALA A 56 -4.05 -8.23 -14.44
C ALA A 56 -5.45 -8.80 -14.73
N TRP A 57 -6.46 -8.10 -14.19
CA TRP A 57 -7.83 -8.45 -14.57
C TRP A 57 -8.08 -8.08 -16.02
N THR A 58 -8.98 -8.79 -16.67
CA THR A 58 -9.48 -8.44 -17.98
C THR A 58 -10.34 -7.17 -17.92
N LYS A 59 -10.46 -6.45 -19.05
CA LYS A 59 -11.38 -5.29 -19.15
C LYS A 59 -12.82 -5.67 -18.79
N GLU A 60 -13.24 -6.93 -19.05
CA GLU A 60 -14.58 -7.41 -18.70
C GLU A 60 -14.74 -7.60 -17.19
N GLU A 61 -13.74 -8.13 -16.49
CA GLU A 61 -13.74 -8.21 -15.02
C GLU A 61 -13.78 -6.81 -14.40
N PHE A 62 -13.06 -5.84 -14.95
CA PHE A 62 -13.16 -4.44 -14.54
C PHE A 62 -14.54 -3.83 -14.76
N ARG A 63 -15.19 -4.11 -15.90
CA ARG A 63 -16.58 -3.66 -16.13
C ARG A 63 -17.55 -4.27 -15.12
N ARG A 64 -17.39 -5.56 -14.82
CA ARG A 64 -18.19 -6.24 -13.78
C ARG A 64 -17.96 -5.61 -12.41
N PHE A 65 -16.73 -5.32 -12.06
CA PHE A 65 -16.37 -4.64 -10.80
C PHE A 65 -17.01 -3.25 -10.71
N GLY A 66 -16.88 -2.44 -11.75
CA GLY A 66 -17.52 -1.11 -11.82
C GLY A 66 -19.04 -1.17 -11.75
N ALA A 67 -19.67 -2.15 -12.42
CA ALA A 67 -21.11 -2.38 -12.35
C ALA A 67 -21.56 -2.74 -10.93
N HIS A 68 -20.81 -3.58 -10.23
CA HIS A 68 -21.08 -3.96 -8.85
C HIS A 68 -20.93 -2.77 -7.89
N CYS A 69 -19.88 -1.96 -8.03
CA CYS A 69 -19.74 -0.72 -7.27
C CYS A 69 -20.99 0.17 -7.43
N LYS A 70 -21.47 0.35 -8.66
CA LYS A 70 -22.69 1.12 -8.96
C LYS A 70 -23.93 0.51 -8.29
N GLU A 71 -24.11 -0.80 -8.35
CA GLU A 71 -25.21 -1.52 -7.70
C GLU A 71 -25.22 -1.27 -6.19
N LYS A 72 -24.05 -1.22 -5.55
CA LYS A 72 -23.88 -0.97 -4.12
C LYS A 72 -23.89 0.53 -3.77
N ASN A 73 -24.15 1.41 -4.73
CA ASN A 73 -24.06 2.88 -4.56
C ASN A 73 -22.66 3.35 -4.10
N VAL A 74 -21.61 2.67 -4.54
CA VAL A 74 -20.22 3.02 -4.35
C VAL A 74 -19.67 3.64 -5.62
N GLU A 75 -19.24 4.90 -5.57
CA GLU A 75 -18.61 5.58 -6.71
C GLU A 75 -17.22 4.98 -6.94
N LEU A 76 -16.96 4.45 -8.14
CA LEU A 76 -15.62 4.06 -8.53
C LEU A 76 -14.88 5.28 -9.08
N ILE A 77 -13.77 5.62 -8.44
CA ILE A 77 -12.93 6.76 -8.80
C ILE A 77 -11.62 6.20 -9.39
N PRO A 78 -11.41 6.27 -10.70
CA PRO A 78 -10.13 5.88 -11.29
C PRO A 78 -9.02 6.85 -10.85
N LEU A 79 -7.87 6.30 -10.43
CA LEU A 79 -6.65 7.04 -10.24
C LEU A 79 -5.66 6.63 -11.32
N LEU A 80 -5.23 7.59 -12.13
CA LEU A 80 -4.19 7.42 -13.14
C LEU A 80 -3.10 8.47 -12.92
N GLN A 81 -1.93 8.00 -12.54
CA GLN A 81 -0.78 8.86 -12.29
C GLN A 81 -0.36 9.64 -13.55
N SER A 82 -0.32 10.97 -13.43
CA SER A 82 -0.04 11.84 -14.55
C SER A 82 1.44 12.24 -14.70
N ILE A 83 2.27 11.97 -13.68
CA ILE A 83 3.67 12.45 -13.66
C ILE A 83 4.64 11.46 -13.03
N GLY A 84 4.51 11.18 -11.73
CA GLY A 84 5.32 10.23 -10.96
C GLY A 84 4.68 8.84 -10.87
N HIS A 85 5.28 7.93 -10.10
CA HIS A 85 4.79 6.56 -9.89
C HIS A 85 4.53 5.77 -11.18
N LEU A 86 5.36 5.98 -12.19
CA LEU A 86 5.20 5.39 -13.53
C LEU A 86 6.23 4.30 -13.84
N ASP A 87 6.90 3.81 -12.82
CA ASP A 87 7.90 2.76 -12.95
C ASP A 87 7.32 1.47 -13.54
N TYR A 88 6.03 1.23 -13.38
CA TYR A 88 5.33 0.11 -14.02
C TYR A 88 5.33 0.17 -15.56
N ILE A 89 5.47 1.37 -16.16
CA ILE A 89 5.65 1.58 -17.60
C ILE A 89 7.13 1.80 -17.92
N LEU A 90 7.75 2.73 -17.21
CA LEU A 90 9.08 3.23 -17.55
C LEU A 90 10.22 2.26 -17.25
N LYS A 91 9.96 1.16 -16.51
CA LYS A 91 10.91 0.05 -16.35
C LYS A 91 11.23 -0.66 -17.66
N TYR A 92 10.31 -0.64 -18.63
CA TYR A 92 10.49 -1.34 -19.89
C TYR A 92 11.36 -0.57 -20.87
N PRO A 93 12.28 -1.27 -21.61
CA PRO A 93 13.17 -0.63 -22.57
C PRO A 93 12.44 0.20 -23.64
N LYS A 94 11.24 -0.22 -24.05
CA LYS A 94 10.41 0.45 -25.03
C LYS A 94 10.08 1.91 -24.65
N PHE A 95 9.91 2.19 -23.35
CA PHE A 95 9.50 3.50 -22.84
C PHE A 95 10.65 4.29 -22.20
N ARG A 96 11.89 3.80 -22.25
CA ARG A 96 13.03 4.47 -21.60
C ARG A 96 13.27 5.90 -22.10
N ASP A 97 12.94 6.18 -23.36
CA ASP A 97 13.12 7.51 -23.95
C ASP A 97 12.13 8.54 -23.40
N LEU A 98 11.04 8.09 -22.78
CA LEU A 98 10.05 8.91 -22.11
C LEU A 98 10.45 9.31 -20.68
N ARG A 99 11.50 8.72 -20.12
CA ARG A 99 11.96 8.98 -18.76
C ARG A 99 12.40 10.42 -18.56
N ASP A 100 12.18 10.95 -17.39
CA ASP A 100 12.80 12.19 -16.96
C ASP A 100 14.31 11.96 -16.79
N GLY A 101 15.13 12.82 -17.42
CA GLY A 101 16.57 12.59 -17.58
C GLY A 101 16.96 11.73 -18.77
N GLY A 102 16.03 11.37 -19.66
CA GLY A 102 16.28 10.58 -20.86
C GLY A 102 16.42 9.08 -20.61
N PRO A 103 17.00 8.30 -21.56
CA PRO A 103 17.06 6.83 -21.47
C PRO A 103 17.80 6.28 -20.25
N GLY A 104 18.77 7.02 -19.73
CA GLY A 104 19.52 6.72 -18.50
C GLY A 104 18.91 7.32 -17.23
N GLY A 105 17.81 8.05 -17.38
CA GLY A 105 17.14 8.74 -16.28
C GLY A 105 16.28 7.80 -15.41
N THR A 106 15.50 8.41 -14.53
CA THR A 106 14.67 7.66 -13.59
C THR A 106 13.52 6.94 -14.29
N SER A 107 13.24 5.73 -13.86
CA SER A 107 11.99 5.04 -14.24
C SER A 107 10.77 5.49 -13.41
N TYR A 108 10.97 6.34 -12.41
CA TYR A 108 9.91 6.76 -11.50
C TYR A 108 8.92 7.75 -12.14
N GLN A 109 9.42 8.69 -12.93
CA GLN A 109 8.60 9.70 -13.59
C GLN A 109 8.99 9.91 -15.04
N TRP A 110 8.05 10.33 -15.87
CA TRP A 110 8.35 10.67 -17.25
C TRP A 110 8.70 12.14 -17.45
N CYS A 111 9.30 12.42 -18.60
CA CYS A 111 9.73 13.77 -18.95
C CYS A 111 8.53 14.67 -19.22
N LEU A 112 8.42 15.76 -18.47
CA LEU A 112 7.33 16.73 -18.57
C LEU A 112 7.34 17.53 -19.88
N ALA A 113 8.51 17.62 -20.53
CA ALA A 113 8.68 18.37 -21.78
C ALA A 113 8.26 17.59 -23.04
N LEU A 114 8.05 16.27 -22.94
CA LEU A 114 7.65 15.45 -24.08
C LEU A 114 6.14 15.42 -24.24
N GLU A 115 5.68 15.70 -25.45
CA GLU A 115 4.25 15.61 -25.79
C GLU A 115 3.76 14.16 -25.77
N GLU A 116 4.57 13.23 -26.21
CA GLU A 116 4.29 11.80 -26.24
C GLU A 116 3.85 11.24 -24.89
N THR A 117 4.42 11.78 -23.79
CA THR A 117 4.03 11.36 -22.44
C THR A 117 2.62 11.82 -22.05
N TYR A 118 2.21 12.98 -22.56
CA TYR A 118 0.85 13.47 -22.38
C TYR A 118 -0.15 12.68 -23.25
N GLU A 119 0.20 12.44 -24.50
CA GLU A 119 -0.63 11.66 -25.43
C GLU A 119 -0.85 10.23 -24.91
N LEU A 120 0.20 9.58 -24.40
CA LEU A 120 0.11 8.27 -23.80
C LEU A 120 -0.82 8.29 -22.57
N TRP A 121 -0.67 9.30 -21.69
CA TRP A 121 -1.55 9.46 -20.54
C TRP A 121 -3.03 9.64 -20.97
N CYS A 122 -3.29 10.47 -21.98
CA CYS A 122 -4.65 10.64 -22.52
C CYS A 122 -5.24 9.35 -23.05
N ALA A 123 -4.45 8.56 -23.80
CA ALA A 123 -4.89 7.27 -24.31
C ALA A 123 -5.26 6.29 -23.18
N MET A 124 -4.43 6.21 -22.14
CA MET A 124 -4.71 5.38 -20.96
C MET A 124 -5.97 5.87 -20.21
N ALA A 125 -6.15 7.19 -20.08
CA ALA A 125 -7.32 7.76 -19.43
C ALA A 125 -8.62 7.43 -20.21
N GLU A 126 -8.59 7.47 -21.55
CA GLU A 126 -9.74 7.07 -22.39
C GLU A 126 -10.09 5.59 -22.15
N GLU A 127 -9.13 4.70 -22.11
CA GLU A 127 -9.39 3.28 -21.86
C GLU A 127 -10.06 3.03 -20.50
N LEU A 128 -9.64 3.77 -19.45
CA LEU A 128 -10.31 3.69 -18.15
C LEU A 128 -11.75 4.22 -18.23
N LEU A 129 -11.98 5.34 -18.90
CA LEU A 129 -13.32 5.93 -19.05
C LEU A 129 -14.24 5.05 -19.91
N GLU A 130 -13.70 4.35 -20.91
CA GLU A 130 -14.43 3.38 -21.71
C GLU A 130 -14.87 2.15 -20.87
N VAL A 131 -14.01 1.70 -19.98
CA VAL A 131 -14.32 0.56 -19.09
C VAL A 131 -15.25 0.98 -17.95
N PHE A 132 -15.16 2.23 -17.48
CA PHE A 132 -15.97 2.77 -16.37
C PHE A 132 -16.84 3.96 -16.80
N PRO A 133 -17.82 3.76 -17.72
CA PRO A 133 -18.59 4.86 -18.31
C PRO A 133 -19.51 5.59 -17.34
N GLY A 134 -19.68 5.07 -16.12
CA GLY A 134 -20.52 5.66 -15.08
C GLY A 134 -19.76 6.53 -14.07
N THR A 135 -18.44 6.62 -14.19
CA THR A 135 -17.58 7.44 -13.31
C THR A 135 -17.94 8.91 -13.38
N LYS A 136 -17.93 9.59 -12.24
CA LYS A 136 -18.19 11.04 -12.10
C LYS A 136 -16.97 11.82 -11.65
N ILE A 137 -15.99 11.15 -11.11
CA ILE A 137 -14.79 11.72 -10.50
C ILE A 137 -13.58 10.96 -11.04
N PHE A 138 -12.51 11.69 -11.37
CA PHE A 138 -11.26 11.11 -11.84
C PHE A 138 -10.10 11.71 -11.05
N HIS A 139 -9.23 10.86 -10.50
CA HIS A 139 -8.05 11.28 -9.77
C HIS A 139 -6.82 11.22 -10.70
N ILE A 140 -6.15 12.35 -10.92
CA ILE A 140 -5.02 12.43 -11.84
C ILE A 140 -3.65 12.19 -11.17
N GLY A 141 -3.63 11.78 -9.90
CA GLY A 141 -2.39 11.56 -9.15
C GLY A 141 -1.62 12.84 -8.94
N ALA A 142 -0.46 12.96 -9.61
CA ALA A 142 0.40 14.14 -9.67
C ALA A 142 1.25 14.41 -8.41
N ASP A 143 1.34 13.43 -7.51
CA ASP A 143 2.15 13.50 -6.30
C ASP A 143 3.64 13.19 -6.54
N GLU A 144 4.44 13.57 -5.56
CA GLU A 144 5.85 13.22 -5.38
C GLU A 144 6.73 13.45 -6.61
N CYS A 145 6.38 14.43 -7.46
CA CYS A 145 7.21 14.79 -8.61
C CYS A 145 8.58 15.29 -8.15
N ASN A 146 9.65 14.59 -8.55
CA ASN A 146 11.00 14.96 -8.20
C ASN A 146 11.54 16.07 -9.12
N MET A 147 11.49 17.31 -8.63
CA MET A 147 11.96 18.50 -9.35
C MET A 147 13.48 18.55 -9.54
N ARG A 148 14.24 17.73 -8.78
CA ARG A 148 15.71 17.78 -8.75
C ARG A 148 16.38 16.88 -9.79
N ILE A 149 15.65 16.04 -10.48
CA ILE A 149 16.19 15.14 -11.51
C ILE A 149 16.72 15.99 -12.66
N PRO A 150 18.03 15.91 -13.02
CA PRO A 150 18.56 16.61 -14.18
C PRO A 150 17.92 16.09 -15.46
N CYS A 151 17.39 17.00 -16.27
CA CYS A 151 16.81 16.67 -17.58
C CYS A 151 17.03 17.83 -18.55
N GLU A 152 17.84 17.61 -19.57
CA GLU A 152 18.14 18.64 -20.58
C GLU A 152 16.88 19.16 -21.28
N ARG A 153 15.89 18.27 -21.53
CA ARG A 153 14.62 18.61 -22.18
C ARG A 153 13.71 19.47 -21.30
N CYS A 154 13.71 19.22 -19.99
CA CYS A 154 12.90 19.98 -19.04
C CYS A 154 13.55 21.32 -18.66
N GLY A 155 14.88 21.44 -18.80
CA GLY A 155 15.63 22.63 -18.35
C GLY A 155 15.56 22.83 -16.84
N SER A 156 15.68 24.08 -16.41
CA SER A 156 15.68 24.49 -15.00
C SER A 156 14.29 24.71 -14.42
N ASP A 157 13.26 24.85 -15.25
CA ASP A 157 11.91 25.28 -14.84
C ASP A 157 10.89 24.14 -14.85
N LYS A 158 11.18 23.09 -14.07
CA LYS A 158 10.30 21.94 -13.98
C LYS A 158 8.96 22.23 -13.31
N LEU A 159 8.92 23.21 -12.40
CA LEU A 159 7.67 23.53 -11.70
C LEU A 159 6.61 24.09 -12.65
N ASP A 160 7.00 24.97 -13.57
CA ASP A 160 6.08 25.50 -14.58
C ASP A 160 5.61 24.40 -15.56
N LEU A 161 6.55 23.50 -15.96
CA LEU A 161 6.18 22.33 -16.76
C LEU A 161 5.23 21.40 -16.02
N TYR A 162 5.43 21.20 -14.72
CA TYR A 162 4.54 20.42 -13.86
C TYR A 162 3.14 21.05 -13.83
N ILE A 163 3.04 22.32 -13.51
CA ILE A 163 1.74 23.04 -13.43
C ILE A 163 1.03 22.98 -14.79
N LYS A 164 1.77 23.21 -15.88
CA LYS A 164 1.23 23.12 -17.25
C LYS A 164 0.70 21.71 -17.56
N ARG A 165 1.44 20.65 -17.16
CA ARG A 165 1.03 19.26 -17.35
C ARG A 165 -0.23 18.94 -16.55
N VAL A 166 -0.25 19.27 -15.27
CA VAL A 166 -1.41 19.06 -14.37
C VAL A 166 -2.63 19.79 -14.92
N ARG A 167 -2.47 21.04 -15.34
CA ARG A 167 -3.55 21.83 -15.97
C ARG A 167 -4.12 21.10 -17.20
N ARG A 168 -3.27 20.67 -18.13
CA ARG A 168 -3.71 19.97 -19.34
C ARG A 168 -4.44 18.67 -19.03
N CYS A 169 -3.94 17.87 -18.09
CA CYS A 169 -4.62 16.65 -17.65
C CYS A 169 -5.98 16.96 -17.03
N ALA A 170 -6.06 17.98 -16.16
CA ALA A 170 -7.31 18.39 -15.55
C ALA A 170 -8.34 18.88 -16.59
N GLU A 171 -7.92 19.76 -17.53
CA GLU A 171 -8.78 20.24 -18.63
C GLU A 171 -9.29 19.08 -19.51
N TYR A 172 -8.42 18.10 -19.77
CA TYR A 172 -8.80 16.92 -20.54
C TYR A 172 -9.93 16.13 -19.88
N ILE A 173 -9.82 15.87 -18.60
CA ILE A 173 -10.85 15.16 -17.83
C ILE A 173 -12.11 16.01 -17.64
N GLN A 174 -11.99 17.32 -17.38
CA GLN A 174 -13.15 18.21 -17.25
C GLN A 174 -13.96 18.32 -18.55
N LYS A 175 -13.33 18.24 -19.74
CA LYS A 175 -14.02 18.17 -21.03
C LYS A 175 -14.94 16.94 -21.16
N LYS A 176 -14.72 15.90 -20.34
CA LYS A 176 -15.60 14.73 -20.24
C LYS A 176 -16.72 14.90 -19.19
N ASN A 177 -16.87 16.11 -18.64
CA ASN A 177 -17.83 16.47 -17.56
C ASN A 177 -17.57 15.73 -16.25
N LEU A 178 -16.33 15.43 -15.90
CA LEU A 178 -15.94 14.78 -14.66
C LEU A 178 -15.31 15.78 -13.68
N LYS A 179 -15.54 15.56 -12.38
CA LYS A 179 -14.76 16.22 -11.32
C LYS A 179 -13.34 15.70 -11.35
N VAL A 180 -12.35 16.56 -11.11
CA VAL A 180 -10.93 16.22 -11.09
C VAL A 180 -10.40 16.37 -9.69
N VAL A 181 -9.70 15.32 -9.22
CA VAL A 181 -8.99 15.30 -7.95
C VAL A 181 -7.51 15.08 -8.21
N LEU A 182 -6.63 15.65 -7.40
CA LEU A 182 -5.18 15.43 -7.43
C LEU A 182 -4.59 15.47 -6.02
N TRP A 183 -3.43 14.82 -5.82
CA TRP A 183 -2.67 14.94 -4.59
C TRP A 183 -2.02 16.33 -4.47
N ASP A 184 -1.98 16.90 -3.27
CA ASP A 184 -1.65 18.31 -3.03
C ASP A 184 -0.17 18.62 -2.83
N ASP A 185 0.66 17.62 -2.54
CA ASP A 185 1.99 17.79 -1.93
C ASP A 185 2.95 18.66 -2.75
N VAL A 186 2.94 18.59 -4.08
CA VAL A 186 3.81 19.43 -4.89
C VAL A 186 3.42 20.90 -4.74
N PHE A 187 2.12 21.23 -4.77
CA PHE A 187 1.64 22.59 -4.53
C PHE A 187 1.89 23.02 -3.09
N ARG A 188 1.66 22.15 -2.11
CA ARG A 188 1.95 22.42 -0.69
C ARG A 188 3.43 22.80 -0.49
N ASN A 189 4.34 22.10 -1.17
CA ASN A 189 5.78 22.29 -1.02
C ASN A 189 6.34 23.46 -1.85
N HIS A 190 5.66 23.89 -2.92
CA HIS A 190 6.13 24.91 -3.86
C HIS A 190 5.25 26.16 -3.96
N GLY A 191 4.22 26.27 -3.14
CA GLY A 191 3.31 27.40 -3.09
C GLY A 191 1.86 27.01 -3.37
N ALA A 192 1.06 26.94 -2.29
CA ALA A 192 -0.35 26.58 -2.40
C ALA A 192 -1.17 27.58 -3.22
N GLU A 193 -0.73 28.85 -3.31
CA GLU A 193 -1.35 29.86 -4.16
C GLU A 193 -1.36 29.48 -5.64
N LYS A 194 -0.46 28.57 -6.07
CA LYS A 194 -0.38 28.05 -7.44
C LYS A 194 -1.57 27.17 -7.82
N PHE A 195 -2.38 26.72 -6.88
CA PHE A 195 -3.67 26.09 -7.21
C PHE A 195 -4.58 27.03 -8.03
N ALA A 196 -4.43 28.34 -7.87
CA ALA A 196 -5.17 29.33 -8.66
C ALA A 196 -4.80 29.27 -10.17
N GLU A 197 -3.69 28.64 -10.53
CA GLU A 197 -3.29 28.46 -11.92
C GLU A 197 -3.97 27.25 -12.59
N LEU A 198 -4.63 26.40 -11.81
CA LEU A 198 -5.39 25.24 -12.31
C LEU A 198 -6.80 25.66 -12.75
N PRO A 199 -7.45 24.86 -13.60
CA PRO A 199 -8.85 25.07 -13.97
C PRO A 199 -9.76 25.07 -12.74
N LYS A 200 -10.79 25.91 -12.77
CA LYS A 200 -11.79 25.96 -11.69
C LYS A 200 -12.42 24.57 -11.48
N GLY A 201 -12.65 24.21 -10.23
CA GLY A 201 -13.29 22.95 -9.86
C GLY A 201 -12.34 21.75 -9.77
N VAL A 202 -11.02 21.96 -9.94
CA VAL A 202 -10.02 20.95 -9.56
C VAL A 202 -9.92 20.90 -8.04
N ILE A 203 -9.99 19.70 -7.47
CA ILE A 203 -10.08 19.45 -6.04
C ILE A 203 -8.73 18.91 -5.53
N PRO A 204 -7.97 19.67 -4.72
CA PRO A 204 -6.81 19.14 -4.03
C PRO A 204 -7.20 18.08 -3.00
N CYS A 205 -6.51 16.95 -2.98
CA CYS A 205 -6.60 15.94 -1.93
C CYS A 205 -5.38 16.07 -1.01
N VAL A 206 -5.59 16.62 0.17
CA VAL A 206 -4.54 16.87 1.16
C VAL A 206 -4.24 15.59 1.92
N TRP A 207 -3.05 15.03 1.72
CA TRP A 207 -2.63 13.81 2.41
C TRP A 207 -1.56 14.09 3.47
N MET A 208 -1.82 13.62 4.69
CA MET A 208 -0.90 13.69 5.82
C MET A 208 -1.09 12.44 6.67
N TYR A 209 -0.07 11.57 6.74
CA TYR A 209 -0.16 10.23 7.33
C TYR A 209 0.43 10.12 8.74
N ARG A 210 1.01 11.21 9.23
CA ARG A 210 1.59 11.32 10.57
C ARG A 210 0.93 12.48 11.31
N GLU A 211 1.69 13.50 11.62
CA GLU A 211 1.17 14.75 12.19
C GLU A 211 0.54 15.62 11.11
N LEU A 212 -0.51 16.34 11.47
CA LEU A 212 -1.19 17.26 10.57
C LEU A 212 -0.54 18.65 10.66
N ASP A 213 -0.29 19.26 9.51
CA ASP A 213 0.09 20.68 9.42
C ASP A 213 -1.18 21.53 9.51
N TYR A 214 -1.52 21.95 10.73
CA TYR A 214 -2.72 22.75 10.99
C TYR A 214 -2.66 24.13 10.35
N ASP A 215 -1.48 24.75 10.24
CA ASP A 215 -1.32 26.05 9.59
C ASP A 215 -1.61 25.94 8.09
N TYR A 216 -1.18 24.86 7.46
CA TYR A 216 -1.53 24.59 6.06
C TYR A 216 -3.03 24.36 5.89
N LEU A 217 -3.64 23.56 6.76
CA LEU A 217 -5.09 23.30 6.72
C LEU A 217 -5.91 24.56 6.93
N GLU A 218 -5.48 25.48 7.78
CA GLU A 218 -6.13 26.79 7.95
C GLU A 218 -6.02 27.65 6.70
N ARG A 219 -4.85 27.69 6.05
CA ARG A 219 -4.68 28.37 4.76
C ARG A 219 -5.57 27.76 3.67
N MET A 220 -5.64 26.43 3.58
CA MET A 220 -6.54 25.76 2.64
C MET A 220 -8.02 26.09 2.90
N ALA A 221 -8.45 26.06 4.15
CA ALA A 221 -9.81 26.44 4.52
C ALA A 221 -10.12 27.91 4.20
N ALA A 222 -9.16 28.82 4.40
CA ALA A 222 -9.29 30.25 4.12
C ALA A 222 -9.26 30.57 2.62
N SER A 223 -8.64 29.72 1.79
CA SER A 223 -8.52 29.94 0.34
C SER A 223 -9.84 29.96 -0.42
N GLY A 224 -10.90 29.40 0.19
CA GLY A 224 -12.20 29.23 -0.45
C GLY A 224 -12.29 28.01 -1.36
N LEU A 225 -11.23 27.25 -1.55
CA LEU A 225 -11.23 26.01 -2.34
C LEU A 225 -12.01 24.91 -1.62
N GLU A 226 -12.74 24.13 -2.39
CA GLU A 226 -13.15 22.77 -2.00
C GLU A 226 -11.92 21.88 -2.02
N PHE A 227 -11.71 21.07 -1.00
CA PHE A 227 -10.62 20.11 -0.98
C PHE A 227 -11.02 18.82 -0.26
N TRP A 228 -10.30 17.75 -0.58
CA TRP A 228 -10.40 16.47 0.11
C TRP A 228 -9.23 16.30 1.07
N SER A 229 -9.35 15.32 1.93
CA SER A 229 -8.30 14.91 2.84
C SER A 229 -8.00 13.42 2.68
N ALA A 230 -6.81 13.00 3.09
CA ALA A 230 -6.46 11.59 3.10
C ALA A 230 -5.68 11.21 4.35
N SER A 231 -6.14 10.14 5.01
CA SER A 231 -5.45 9.45 6.09
C SER A 231 -4.87 8.13 5.61
N CYS A 232 -3.90 7.59 6.34
CA CYS A 232 -3.34 6.28 6.06
C CYS A 232 -4.01 5.22 6.94
N ILE A 233 -4.76 4.29 6.35
CA ILE A 233 -5.30 3.12 7.04
C ILE A 233 -4.36 1.91 6.94
N GLN A 234 -3.51 1.86 5.88
CA GLN A 234 -2.43 0.89 5.74
C GLN A 234 -1.28 1.49 4.92
N ALA A 235 -0.04 1.25 5.32
CA ALA A 235 1.15 1.49 4.52
C ALA A 235 2.28 0.58 4.98
N HIS A 236 3.01 0.08 3.99
CA HIS A 236 4.36 -0.47 4.03
C HIS A 236 4.78 -1.08 5.34
N ARG A 237 4.08 -2.01 5.89
CA ARG A 237 4.71 -2.90 6.86
C ARG A 237 4.01 -4.23 6.90
N PHE A 238 4.71 -5.15 6.23
CA PHE A 238 4.88 -6.49 6.76
C PHE A 238 3.58 -7.27 6.97
N TYR A 239 3.63 -8.45 6.68
CA TYR A 239 2.88 -9.64 7.03
C TYR A 239 1.80 -9.53 8.11
N SER A 240 1.73 -8.44 8.90
CA SER A 240 0.71 -8.32 9.92
C SER A 240 -0.66 -8.15 9.28
N ALA A 241 -1.43 -9.10 9.50
CA ALA A 241 -2.73 -9.34 8.94
C ALA A 241 -3.80 -8.32 9.28
N MET A 242 -3.68 -7.61 10.35
CA MET A 242 -4.48 -6.44 10.69
C MET A 242 -3.56 -5.28 10.96
N ALA A 243 -3.88 -4.14 10.45
CA ALA A 243 -3.07 -2.96 10.66
C ALA A 243 -3.76 -1.86 11.46
N PRO A 244 -4.25 -2.05 12.68
CA PRO A 244 -4.36 -0.93 13.57
C PRO A 244 -3.00 -0.72 14.21
N GLN A 245 -2.20 0.10 13.57
CA GLN A 245 -1.06 0.69 14.25
C GLN A 245 -1.57 1.91 14.98
N GLU A 246 -1.25 2.04 16.23
CA GLU A 246 -1.65 3.17 17.05
C GLU A 246 -1.37 4.52 16.38
N PRO A 247 -0.24 4.73 15.66
CA PRO A 247 -0.03 5.96 14.88
C PRO A 247 -1.06 6.20 13.79
N LYS A 248 -1.63 5.14 13.17
CA LYS A 248 -2.69 5.29 12.15
C LYS A 248 -4.03 5.63 12.77
N MET A 249 -4.35 5.02 13.91
CA MET A 249 -5.55 5.39 14.66
C MET A 249 -5.48 6.85 15.10
N ARG A 250 -4.33 7.34 15.62
CA ARG A 250 -4.13 8.75 15.95
C ARG A 250 -4.29 9.67 14.74
N ASN A 251 -3.76 9.26 13.58
CA ASN A 251 -3.90 10.02 12.34
C ASN A 251 -5.38 10.13 11.91
N VAL A 252 -6.12 9.03 11.97
CA VAL A 252 -7.56 9.01 11.68
C VAL A 252 -8.34 9.90 12.66
N ASP A 253 -8.05 9.82 13.97
CA ASP A 253 -8.68 10.67 14.99
C ASP A 253 -8.38 12.15 14.75
N ALA A 254 -7.14 12.51 14.40
CA ALA A 254 -6.77 13.89 14.08
C ALA A 254 -7.55 14.42 12.87
N TRP A 255 -7.68 13.62 11.81
CA TRP A 255 -8.53 13.98 10.68
C TRP A 255 -10.01 14.08 11.05
N GLY A 256 -10.53 13.21 11.91
CA GLY A 256 -11.90 13.30 12.44
C GLY A 256 -12.17 14.63 13.13
N ALA A 257 -11.23 15.10 13.96
CA ALA A 257 -11.32 16.40 14.61
C ALA A 257 -11.25 17.57 13.60
N VAL A 258 -10.42 17.46 12.56
CA VAL A 258 -10.31 18.45 11.48
C VAL A 258 -11.61 18.55 10.68
N HIS A 259 -12.25 17.43 10.36
CA HIS A 259 -13.53 17.42 9.64
C HIS A 259 -14.64 18.14 10.39
N ALA A 260 -14.68 18.03 11.72
CA ALA A 260 -15.64 18.76 12.54
C ALA A 260 -15.42 20.28 12.47
N LYS A 261 -14.18 20.74 12.26
CA LYS A 261 -13.79 22.15 12.20
C LYS A 261 -13.95 22.78 10.81
N TYR A 262 -13.70 22.02 9.73
CA TYR A 262 -13.60 22.55 8.37
C TYR A 262 -14.62 21.93 7.42
N PRO A 263 -15.81 22.55 7.25
CA PRO A 263 -16.89 22.00 6.42
C PRO A 263 -16.60 22.00 4.92
N ARG A 264 -15.54 22.68 4.46
CA ARG A 264 -15.11 22.67 3.06
C ARG A 264 -14.37 21.39 2.64
N ILE A 265 -14.04 20.53 3.58
CA ILE A 265 -13.53 19.18 3.28
C ILE A 265 -14.73 18.34 2.83
N SER A 266 -14.91 18.24 1.52
CA SER A 266 -16.07 17.55 0.92
C SER A 266 -15.85 16.04 0.77
N GLY A 267 -14.60 15.57 0.81
CA GLY A 267 -14.25 14.15 0.69
C GLY A 267 -13.10 13.74 1.60
N HIS A 268 -13.05 12.43 1.90
CA HIS A 268 -11.95 11.82 2.61
C HIS A 268 -11.60 10.47 2.00
N VAL A 269 -10.28 10.20 1.87
CA VAL A 269 -9.74 8.93 1.37
C VAL A 269 -8.95 8.24 2.47
N GLY A 270 -9.35 7.04 2.86
CA GLY A 270 -8.52 6.13 3.65
C GLY A 270 -7.54 5.39 2.73
N THR A 271 -6.27 5.79 2.72
CA THR A 271 -5.29 5.17 1.83
C THR A 271 -4.75 3.85 2.36
N ALA A 272 -4.73 2.82 1.50
CA ALA A 272 -4.21 1.50 1.81
C ALA A 272 -3.08 1.15 0.83
N TRP A 273 -1.88 1.69 1.09
CA TRP A 273 -0.72 1.51 0.23
C TRP A 273 -0.14 0.10 0.35
N GLY A 274 0.03 -0.55 -0.77
CA GLY A 274 0.58 -1.90 -0.84
C GLY A 274 2.08 -1.97 -1.13
N ARG A 275 2.62 -1.03 -1.88
CA ARG A 275 4.06 -0.86 -2.11
C ARG A 275 4.35 0.55 -2.61
N ILE A 276 5.63 0.96 -2.52
CA ILE A 276 6.06 2.30 -2.96
C ILE A 276 6.23 2.33 -4.47
N GLN A 277 6.91 1.33 -5.04
CA GLN A 277 7.31 1.23 -6.43
C GLN A 277 7.34 -0.23 -6.86
N CYS A 278 7.43 -0.50 -8.18
CA CYS A 278 7.51 -1.87 -8.72
C CYS A 278 8.63 -2.72 -8.14
N GLN A 279 9.75 -2.13 -7.73
CA GLN A 279 10.86 -2.83 -7.12
C GLN A 279 10.70 -3.08 -5.61
N SER A 280 9.69 -2.49 -4.98
CA SER A 280 9.38 -2.79 -3.59
C SER A 280 8.60 -4.09 -3.49
N PRO A 281 8.82 -4.91 -2.45
CA PRO A 281 8.04 -6.13 -2.26
C PRO A 281 6.54 -5.83 -2.16
N ILE A 282 5.73 -6.68 -2.79
CA ILE A 282 4.27 -6.57 -2.72
C ILE A 282 3.75 -6.90 -1.32
N ASP A 283 2.57 -6.39 -0.99
CA ASP A 283 1.91 -6.59 0.29
C ASP A 283 0.42 -6.88 0.09
N VAL A 284 -0.24 -7.44 1.09
CA VAL A 284 -1.69 -7.63 1.10
C VAL A 284 -2.33 -6.38 1.72
N THR A 285 -3.25 -5.74 1.02
CA THR A 285 -3.78 -4.44 1.45
C THR A 285 -5.20 -4.48 2.02
N LEU A 286 -6.22 -4.53 1.18
CA LEU A 286 -7.60 -4.34 1.64
C LEU A 286 -8.09 -5.35 2.66
N PRO A 287 -7.89 -6.67 2.51
CA PRO A 287 -8.37 -7.62 3.53
C PRO A 287 -7.78 -7.35 4.92
N GLN A 288 -6.55 -6.85 4.97
CA GLN A 288 -5.85 -6.52 6.20
C GLN A 288 -6.25 -5.17 6.79
N SER A 289 -6.76 -4.26 5.99
CA SER A 289 -7.15 -2.92 6.43
C SER A 289 -8.61 -2.81 6.87
N MET A 290 -9.39 -3.90 6.88
CA MET A 290 -10.83 -3.86 7.18
C MET A 290 -11.16 -3.32 8.58
N PHE A 291 -10.32 -3.56 9.59
CA PHE A 291 -10.48 -2.95 10.90
C PHE A 291 -10.27 -1.44 10.84
N MET A 292 -9.20 -0.99 10.20
CA MET A 292 -8.88 0.44 10.09
C MET A 292 -9.85 1.18 9.16
N SER A 293 -10.38 0.53 8.12
CA SER A 293 -11.44 1.11 7.30
C SER A 293 -12.72 1.32 8.12
N ALA A 294 -13.13 0.33 8.92
CA ALA A 294 -14.26 0.47 9.83
C ALA A 294 -14.03 1.58 10.86
N TYR A 295 -12.81 1.66 11.44
CA TYR A 295 -12.42 2.72 12.37
C TYR A 295 -12.52 4.10 11.73
N LEU A 296 -12.01 4.24 10.51
CA LEU A 296 -12.11 5.48 9.74
C LEU A 296 -13.58 5.85 9.48
N SER A 297 -14.38 4.92 8.98
CA SER A 297 -15.78 5.19 8.67
C SER A 297 -16.59 5.65 9.89
N GLU A 298 -16.37 5.00 11.04
CA GLU A 298 -16.98 5.38 12.30
C GLU A 298 -16.55 6.79 12.71
N THR A 299 -15.25 7.09 12.66
CA THR A 299 -14.69 8.41 12.98
C THR A 299 -15.25 9.50 12.07
N LEU A 300 -15.36 9.26 10.77
CA LEU A 300 -15.91 10.23 9.82
C LEU A 300 -17.42 10.44 9.97
N THR A 301 -18.13 9.47 10.55
CA THR A 301 -19.59 9.50 10.69
C THR A 301 -20.03 10.05 12.05
N LYS A 302 -19.36 9.65 13.12
CA LYS A 302 -19.75 9.95 14.50
C LYS A 302 -18.75 10.84 15.25
N GLY A 303 -17.61 11.15 14.66
CA GLY A 303 -16.50 11.85 15.29
C GLY A 303 -15.49 10.91 15.93
N VAL A 304 -14.51 11.49 16.62
CA VAL A 304 -13.39 10.74 17.23
C VAL A 304 -13.91 9.67 18.18
N ILE A 305 -13.41 8.44 18.01
CA ILE A 305 -13.79 7.28 18.82
C ILE A 305 -13.12 7.38 20.20
N THR A 306 -13.91 7.60 21.23
CA THR A 306 -13.43 7.74 22.62
C THR A 306 -13.33 6.39 23.34
N ASP A 307 -14.16 5.41 22.98
CA ASP A 307 -14.15 4.05 23.53
C ASP A 307 -13.72 3.04 22.48
N ARG A 308 -12.40 2.89 22.31
CA ARG A 308 -11.80 1.97 21.34
C ARG A 308 -12.05 0.50 21.67
N LYS A 309 -12.23 0.15 22.96
CA LYS A 309 -12.56 -1.23 23.38
C LYS A 309 -13.96 -1.61 22.90
N LYS A 310 -14.92 -0.74 23.11
CA LYS A 310 -16.29 -0.93 22.63
C LYS A 310 -16.31 -1.05 21.11
N PHE A 311 -15.63 -0.16 20.41
CA PHE A 311 -15.52 -0.20 18.94
C PHE A 311 -14.95 -1.54 18.45
N ALA A 312 -13.82 -2.00 19.03
CA ALA A 312 -13.20 -3.27 18.64
C ALA A 312 -14.15 -4.47 18.85
N ASN A 313 -14.88 -4.47 19.96
CA ASN A 313 -15.87 -5.52 20.23
C ASN A 313 -17.03 -5.51 19.23
N GLU A 314 -17.56 -4.34 18.88
CA GLU A 314 -18.62 -4.20 17.88
C GLU A 314 -18.14 -4.63 16.50
N PHE A 315 -16.93 -4.23 16.10
CA PHE A 315 -16.30 -4.70 14.88
C PHE A 315 -16.12 -6.22 14.88
N GLY A 316 -15.58 -6.78 15.97
CA GLY A 316 -15.36 -8.23 16.08
C GLY A 316 -16.64 -9.03 15.96
N LYS A 317 -17.72 -8.61 16.64
CA LYS A 317 -19.04 -9.24 16.53
C LYS A 317 -19.57 -9.20 15.10
N LYS A 318 -19.43 -8.07 14.43
CA LYS A 318 -19.92 -7.89 13.05
C LYS A 318 -19.07 -8.66 12.04
N PHE A 319 -17.74 -8.53 12.10
CA PHE A 319 -16.82 -9.05 11.10
C PHE A 319 -16.43 -10.52 11.36
N PHE A 320 -16.02 -10.86 12.58
CA PHE A 320 -15.58 -12.22 12.93
C PHE A 320 -16.64 -13.07 13.62
N GLY A 321 -17.77 -12.49 14.05
CA GLY A 321 -18.81 -13.16 14.82
C GLY A 321 -18.38 -13.51 16.26
N MET A 322 -17.41 -12.76 16.81
CA MET A 322 -16.91 -12.91 18.18
C MET A 322 -16.49 -11.56 18.76
N GLU A 323 -16.38 -11.49 20.08
CA GLU A 323 -15.79 -10.33 20.76
C GLU A 323 -14.27 -10.32 20.55
N LEU A 324 -13.69 -9.11 20.34
CA LEU A 324 -12.25 -8.93 20.28
C LEU A 324 -11.72 -8.34 21.60
N ASP A 325 -10.69 -8.96 22.16
CA ASP A 325 -9.90 -8.36 23.23
C ASP A 325 -9.02 -7.24 22.66
N TYR A 326 -9.44 -5.99 22.91
CA TYR A 326 -8.72 -4.81 22.39
C TYR A 326 -7.29 -4.72 22.92
N ASP A 327 -7.07 -5.07 24.20
CA ASP A 327 -5.75 -4.97 24.79
C ASP A 327 -4.80 -6.02 24.20
N ALA A 328 -5.28 -7.25 23.97
CA ALA A 328 -4.54 -8.30 23.27
C ALA A 328 -4.29 -7.93 21.81
N MET A 329 -5.29 -7.38 21.13
CA MET A 329 -5.18 -6.87 19.76
C MET A 329 -4.15 -5.72 19.69
N PHE A 330 -4.21 -4.76 20.60
CA PHE A 330 -3.31 -3.63 20.65
C PHE A 330 -1.85 -4.07 20.89
N SER A 331 -1.63 -5.02 21.80
CA SER A 331 -0.30 -5.60 22.05
C SER A 331 0.26 -6.31 20.81
N TYR A 332 -0.57 -7.00 20.04
CA TYR A 332 -0.20 -7.57 18.75
C TYR A 332 0.34 -6.50 17.79
N PHE A 333 -0.27 -5.33 17.78
CA PHE A 333 0.13 -4.24 16.87
C PHE A 333 1.31 -3.41 17.35
N CYS A 334 1.59 -3.43 18.64
CA CYS A 334 2.76 -2.77 19.23
C CYS A 334 4.00 -3.67 19.27
N TYR A 335 3.98 -4.83 18.59
CA TYR A 335 5.11 -5.76 18.51
C TYR A 335 5.56 -6.36 19.87
N GLU A 336 4.62 -6.62 20.77
CA GLU A 336 4.90 -7.48 21.92
C GLU A 336 4.59 -8.95 21.55
N PRO A 337 5.61 -9.78 21.18
CA PRO A 337 5.40 -11.10 20.55
C PRO A 337 4.59 -12.07 21.41
N THR A 338 4.69 -11.94 22.72
CA THR A 338 4.01 -12.84 23.69
C THR A 338 2.50 -12.60 23.75
N CYS A 339 2.06 -11.35 23.63
CA CYS A 339 0.63 -11.01 23.64
C CYS A 339 -0.01 -11.18 22.25
N ALA A 340 0.79 -10.96 21.21
CA ALA A 340 0.35 -11.11 19.82
C ALA A 340 -0.16 -12.52 19.51
N GLY A 341 0.55 -13.55 19.94
CA GLY A 341 0.17 -14.94 19.72
C GLY A 341 -1.19 -15.29 20.34
N LYS A 342 -1.50 -14.73 21.51
CA LYS A 342 -2.80 -14.95 22.17
C LYS A 342 -3.95 -14.43 21.32
N PHE A 343 -3.88 -13.19 20.85
CA PHE A 343 -4.93 -12.57 20.04
C PHE A 343 -5.26 -13.37 18.77
N VAL A 344 -4.24 -13.67 17.95
CA VAL A 344 -4.49 -14.40 16.69
C VAL A 344 -4.89 -15.86 16.91
N THR A 345 -4.45 -16.48 18.00
CA THR A 345 -4.90 -17.83 18.39
C THR A 345 -6.37 -17.82 18.78
N GLU A 346 -6.78 -16.90 19.64
CA GLU A 346 -8.18 -16.74 20.05
C GLU A 346 -9.06 -16.43 18.84
N LEU A 347 -8.58 -15.58 17.92
CA LEU A 347 -9.29 -15.25 16.68
C LEU A 347 -9.47 -16.50 15.81
N LYS A 348 -8.39 -17.25 15.55
CA LYS A 348 -8.44 -18.48 14.77
C LYS A 348 -9.40 -19.52 15.37
N ASP A 349 -9.36 -19.69 16.69
CA ASP A 349 -10.12 -20.74 17.38
C ASP A 349 -11.62 -20.41 17.53
N ASN A 350 -11.98 -19.13 17.60
CA ASN A 350 -13.33 -18.69 17.95
C ASN A 350 -14.09 -17.93 16.85
N ALA A 351 -13.43 -17.49 15.75
CA ALA A 351 -14.13 -16.79 14.68
C ALA A 351 -15.20 -17.70 14.05
N SER A 352 -16.44 -17.21 14.00
CA SER A 352 -17.56 -17.89 13.31
C SER A 352 -17.79 -17.36 11.90
N ARG A 353 -17.25 -16.17 11.58
CA ARG A 353 -17.25 -15.50 10.27
C ARG A 353 -15.82 -15.23 9.84
N HIS A 354 -15.54 -15.13 8.55
CA HIS A 354 -14.21 -14.88 7.97
C HIS A 354 -13.09 -15.77 8.57
N ARG A 355 -13.43 -17.04 8.81
CA ARG A 355 -12.53 -18.01 9.45
C ARG A 355 -11.21 -18.17 8.68
N ASP A 356 -11.28 -18.20 7.35
CA ASP A 356 -10.07 -18.31 6.52
C ASP A 356 -9.13 -17.10 6.72
N LEU A 357 -9.67 -15.88 6.87
CA LEU A 357 -8.86 -14.69 7.18
C LEU A 357 -8.22 -14.79 8.58
N ALA A 358 -8.97 -15.31 9.56
CA ALA A 358 -8.43 -15.54 10.90
C ALA A 358 -7.27 -16.56 10.89
N GLU A 359 -7.39 -17.63 10.11
CA GLU A 359 -6.33 -18.63 9.90
C GLU A 359 -5.12 -18.04 9.15
N ILE A 360 -5.35 -17.22 8.13
CA ILE A 360 -4.29 -16.52 7.40
C ILE A 360 -3.54 -15.59 8.35
N TRP A 361 -4.23 -14.83 9.19
CA TRP A 361 -3.61 -13.92 10.14
C TRP A 361 -2.80 -14.66 11.20
N TYR A 362 -3.32 -15.76 11.71
CA TYR A 362 -2.55 -16.64 12.60
C TYR A 362 -1.27 -17.14 11.91
N GLY A 363 -1.39 -17.63 10.67
CA GLY A 363 -0.26 -18.13 9.89
C GLY A 363 0.80 -17.06 9.63
N PHE A 364 0.40 -15.86 9.23
CA PHE A 364 1.34 -14.75 9.06
C PHE A 364 2.03 -14.35 10.36
N ASN A 365 1.31 -14.33 11.49
CA ASN A 365 1.94 -14.03 12.78
C ASN A 365 3.02 -15.07 13.16
N GLU A 366 2.77 -16.35 12.88
CA GLU A 366 3.78 -17.39 13.12
C GLU A 366 5.01 -17.21 12.22
N ILE A 367 4.78 -16.89 10.94
CA ILE A 367 5.87 -16.59 9.99
C ILE A 367 6.66 -15.34 10.40
N ASP A 368 6.00 -14.28 10.85
CA ASP A 368 6.65 -13.04 11.30
C ASP A 368 7.59 -13.28 12.48
N LYS A 369 7.16 -14.07 13.45
CA LYS A 369 8.01 -14.45 14.60
C LYS A 369 9.29 -15.16 14.14
N MET A 370 9.17 -16.08 13.17
CA MET A 370 10.32 -16.79 12.64
C MET A 370 11.26 -15.86 11.88
N LEU A 371 10.71 -14.94 11.08
CA LEU A 371 11.50 -13.96 10.35
C LEU A 371 12.20 -12.96 11.25
N GLU A 372 11.56 -12.49 12.31
CA GLU A 372 12.20 -11.61 13.30
C GLU A 372 13.38 -12.30 13.96
N TYR A 373 13.22 -13.57 14.33
CA TYR A 373 14.32 -14.38 14.84
C TYR A 373 15.46 -14.50 13.82
N ILE A 374 15.17 -14.80 12.57
CA ILE A 374 16.14 -14.90 11.48
C ILE A 374 16.91 -13.56 11.30
N TYR A 375 16.23 -12.42 11.34
CA TYR A 375 16.90 -11.11 11.25
C TYR A 375 17.84 -10.84 12.43
N THR A 376 17.41 -11.16 13.64
CA THR A 376 18.25 -11.08 14.83
C THR A 376 19.48 -11.98 14.68
N CYS A 377 19.28 -13.17 14.10
CA CYS A 377 20.37 -14.09 13.80
C CYS A 377 21.36 -13.51 12.80
N PHE A 378 20.93 -12.80 11.77
CA PHE A 378 21.84 -12.22 10.78
C PHE A 378 22.75 -11.15 11.38
N ALA A 379 22.23 -10.24 12.20
CA ALA A 379 23.03 -9.24 12.89
C ALA A 379 24.09 -9.89 13.80
N ASN A 380 23.72 -10.95 14.50
CA ASN A 380 24.64 -11.71 15.33
C ASN A 380 25.66 -12.51 14.50
N ASN A 381 25.28 -13.03 13.34
CA ASN A 381 26.17 -13.77 12.45
C ASN A 381 27.31 -12.88 11.94
N GLU A 382 27.06 -11.63 11.59
CA GLU A 382 28.09 -10.68 11.19
C GLU A 382 29.07 -10.40 12.34
N ALA A 383 28.58 -10.20 13.55
CA ALA A 383 29.40 -10.01 14.74
C ALA A 383 30.25 -11.25 15.05
N MET A 384 29.65 -12.44 14.97
CA MET A 384 30.36 -13.71 15.17
C MET A 384 31.47 -13.92 14.15
N LEU A 385 31.20 -13.66 12.85
CA LEU A 385 32.19 -13.80 11.79
C LEU A 385 33.35 -12.83 11.99
N THR A 386 33.10 -11.61 12.44
CA THR A 386 34.11 -10.60 12.77
C THR A 386 34.97 -11.09 13.96
N THR A 387 34.32 -11.61 15.00
CA THR A 387 34.97 -12.19 16.17
C THR A 387 35.92 -13.34 15.79
N TRP A 388 35.48 -14.25 14.91
CA TRP A 388 36.32 -15.35 14.44
C TRP A 388 37.48 -14.88 13.58
N ARG A 389 37.29 -13.88 12.73
CA ARG A 389 38.39 -13.27 11.94
C ARG A 389 39.40 -12.58 12.85
N ALA A 390 39.01 -12.10 14.01
CA ALA A 390 39.88 -11.55 15.04
C ALA A 390 40.60 -12.63 15.88
N GLY A 391 40.45 -13.91 15.57
CA GLY A 391 41.11 -15.01 16.25
C GLY A 391 40.45 -15.49 17.56
N MET A 392 39.23 -15.05 17.82
CA MET A 392 38.46 -15.53 18.98
C MET A 392 37.69 -16.82 18.63
N ALA A 393 37.74 -17.81 19.52
CA ALA A 393 37.11 -19.10 19.31
C ALA A 393 35.58 -18.98 19.23
N PRO A 394 34.92 -19.67 18.27
CA PRO A 394 33.48 -19.86 18.32
C PRO A 394 33.15 -20.71 19.55
N ASN A 395 32.16 -20.28 20.33
CA ASN A 395 31.68 -21.05 21.46
C ASN A 395 30.77 -22.21 21.03
N GLU A 396 30.49 -23.14 21.95
CA GLU A 396 29.64 -24.31 21.68
C GLU A 396 28.21 -23.92 21.31
N MET A 397 27.76 -22.69 21.60
CA MET A 397 26.44 -22.18 21.22
C MET A 397 26.24 -22.02 19.71
N THR A 398 27.35 -22.00 18.94
CA THR A 398 27.28 -21.79 17.48
C THR A 398 26.53 -22.89 16.76
N SER A 399 26.71 -24.17 17.15
CA SER A 399 25.98 -25.28 16.55
C SER A 399 24.47 -25.22 16.86
N ASN A 400 24.14 -24.97 18.13
CA ASN A 400 22.74 -24.80 18.55
C ASN A 400 22.06 -23.61 17.87
N TRP A 401 22.84 -22.55 17.66
CA TRP A 401 22.40 -21.36 16.95
C TRP A 401 22.08 -21.67 15.48
N LEU A 402 22.99 -22.32 14.75
CA LEU A 402 22.78 -22.72 13.36
C LEU A 402 21.59 -23.67 13.21
N ASP A 403 21.40 -24.60 14.14
CA ASP A 403 20.24 -25.49 14.18
C ASP A 403 18.93 -24.73 14.48
N GLY A 404 18.99 -23.69 15.32
CA GLY A 404 17.87 -22.80 15.55
C GLY A 404 17.44 -22.06 14.29
N VAL A 405 18.41 -21.50 13.57
CA VAL A 405 18.17 -20.81 12.29
C VAL A 405 17.58 -21.75 11.24
N ARG A 406 18.07 -23.00 11.15
CA ARG A 406 17.53 -24.02 10.25
C ARG A 406 16.07 -24.36 10.57
N ARG A 407 15.74 -24.57 11.85
CA ARG A 407 14.34 -24.81 12.27
C ARG A 407 13.44 -23.67 11.91
N CYS A 408 13.83 -22.42 12.15
CA CYS A 408 13.04 -21.26 11.75
C CYS A 408 12.80 -21.19 10.24
N TYR A 409 13.78 -21.58 9.45
CA TYR A 409 13.64 -21.71 8.01
C TYR A 409 12.58 -22.77 7.64
N GLU A 410 12.70 -23.98 8.19
CA GLU A 410 11.77 -25.09 7.96
C GLU A 410 10.34 -24.72 8.42
N ASP A 411 10.19 -24.07 9.57
CA ASP A 411 8.93 -23.62 10.11
C ASP A 411 8.29 -22.50 9.25
N THR A 412 9.12 -21.60 8.68
CA THR A 412 8.64 -20.59 7.75
C THR A 412 8.07 -21.23 6.49
N LEU A 413 8.78 -22.19 5.89
CA LEU A 413 8.28 -22.93 4.70
C LEU A 413 6.98 -23.68 5.02
N ALA A 414 6.95 -24.39 6.15
CA ALA A 414 5.74 -25.10 6.59
C ALA A 414 4.56 -24.14 6.84
N GLY A 415 4.84 -22.96 7.38
CA GLY A 415 3.86 -21.89 7.57
C GLY A 415 3.27 -21.39 6.26
N LEU A 416 4.13 -21.13 5.26
CA LEU A 416 3.72 -20.70 3.92
C LEU A 416 2.85 -21.77 3.23
N GLU A 417 3.27 -23.03 3.26
CA GLU A 417 2.49 -24.13 2.70
C GLU A 417 1.12 -24.31 3.37
N ARG A 418 1.05 -24.10 4.69
CA ARG A 418 -0.21 -24.19 5.43
C ARG A 418 -1.21 -23.11 5.03
N ILE A 419 -0.78 -21.88 4.82
CA ILE A 419 -1.70 -20.77 4.48
C ILE A 419 -1.99 -20.67 2.99
N LYS A 420 -1.16 -21.26 2.11
CA LYS A 420 -1.34 -21.22 0.65
C LYS A 420 -2.76 -21.59 0.21
N PRO A 421 -3.36 -22.72 0.63
CA PRO A 421 -4.71 -23.09 0.16
C PRO A 421 -5.80 -22.08 0.53
N MET A 422 -5.63 -21.35 1.64
CA MET A 422 -6.56 -20.30 2.06
C MET A 422 -6.33 -19.03 1.26
N MET A 423 -5.06 -18.67 1.03
CA MET A 423 -4.71 -17.50 0.20
C MET A 423 -5.22 -17.66 -1.23
N LEU A 424 -5.17 -18.86 -1.82
CA LEU A 424 -5.66 -19.12 -3.18
C LEU A 424 -7.18 -19.01 -3.34
N LYS A 425 -7.95 -18.92 -2.26
CA LYS A 425 -9.38 -18.57 -2.33
C LYS A 425 -9.61 -17.10 -2.66
N TYR A 426 -8.66 -16.25 -2.32
CA TYR A 426 -8.76 -14.80 -2.41
C TYR A 426 -7.87 -14.20 -3.49
N PHE A 427 -6.73 -14.87 -3.78
CA PHE A 427 -5.68 -14.34 -4.64
C PHE A 427 -5.29 -15.36 -5.73
N PRO A 428 -4.96 -14.91 -6.96
CA PRO A 428 -4.41 -15.79 -7.97
C PRO A 428 -3.10 -16.45 -7.52
N GLU A 429 -2.87 -17.71 -7.91
CA GLU A 429 -1.66 -18.45 -7.52
C GLU A 429 -0.36 -17.73 -7.92
N LYS A 430 -0.29 -17.14 -9.11
CA LYS A 430 0.86 -16.33 -9.52
C LYS A 430 1.13 -15.13 -8.61
N MET A 431 0.08 -14.52 -8.05
CA MET A 431 0.25 -13.45 -7.06
C MET A 431 0.80 -13.98 -5.75
N TRP A 432 0.37 -15.16 -5.32
CA TRP A 432 0.93 -15.84 -4.16
C TRP A 432 2.41 -16.18 -4.37
N ASP A 433 2.75 -16.76 -5.51
CA ASP A 433 4.13 -17.13 -5.82
C ASP A 433 5.04 -15.90 -5.86
N GLU A 434 4.60 -14.79 -6.48
CA GLU A 434 5.33 -13.52 -6.48
C GLU A 434 5.48 -12.93 -5.08
N PHE A 435 4.44 -13.00 -4.27
CA PHE A 435 4.47 -12.56 -2.87
C PHE A 435 5.49 -13.35 -2.06
N VAL A 436 5.49 -14.67 -2.19
CA VAL A 436 6.46 -15.55 -1.51
C VAL A 436 7.88 -15.26 -1.98
N ASP A 437 8.08 -15.13 -3.29
CA ASP A 437 9.40 -14.85 -3.87
C ASP A 437 9.96 -13.52 -3.35
N GLN A 438 9.22 -12.44 -3.50
CA GLN A 438 9.68 -11.11 -3.10
C GLN A 438 9.84 -10.93 -1.59
N ARG A 439 9.03 -11.61 -0.78
CA ARG A 439 9.00 -11.44 0.68
C ARG A 439 9.84 -12.45 1.45
N PHE A 440 9.97 -13.67 0.94
CA PHE A 440 10.53 -14.78 1.71
C PHE A 440 11.72 -15.43 1.03
N THR A 441 11.69 -15.71 -0.28
CA THR A 441 12.76 -16.49 -0.96
C THR A 441 14.13 -15.87 -0.75
N ALA A 442 14.28 -14.58 -0.99
CA ALA A 442 15.57 -13.90 -0.80
C ALA A 442 16.11 -13.99 0.64
N LYS A 443 15.22 -14.00 1.63
CA LYS A 443 15.60 -14.13 3.06
C LYS A 443 15.99 -15.56 3.40
N LEU A 444 15.30 -16.52 2.81
CA LEU A 444 15.60 -17.94 2.96
C LEU A 444 16.96 -18.28 2.32
N GLU A 445 17.24 -17.74 1.13
CA GLU A 445 18.55 -17.85 0.46
C GLU A 445 19.66 -17.19 1.28
N GLN A 446 19.40 -16.00 1.84
CA GLN A 446 20.36 -15.34 2.72
C GLN A 446 20.65 -16.16 3.99
N ASN A 447 19.64 -16.82 4.54
CA ASN A 447 19.81 -17.74 5.66
C ASN A 447 20.72 -18.95 5.29
N GLU A 448 20.49 -19.57 4.14
CA GLU A 448 21.35 -20.66 3.64
C GLU A 448 22.79 -20.20 3.39
N TYR A 449 22.97 -19.00 2.83
CA TYR A 449 24.29 -18.41 2.67
C TYR A 449 25.02 -18.27 4.02
N TRP A 450 24.38 -17.73 5.06
CA TRP A 450 24.99 -17.60 6.38
C TRP A 450 25.28 -18.94 7.03
N ARG A 451 24.42 -19.94 6.89
CA ARG A 451 24.69 -21.30 7.36
C ARG A 451 25.99 -21.84 6.74
N HIS A 452 26.14 -21.69 5.43
CA HIS A 452 27.33 -22.12 4.72
C HIS A 452 28.60 -21.40 5.22
N VAL A 453 28.53 -20.06 5.32
CA VAL A 453 29.66 -19.23 5.79
C VAL A 453 30.09 -19.61 7.21
N LEU A 454 29.15 -19.75 8.14
CA LEU A 454 29.44 -20.06 9.54
C LEU A 454 29.93 -21.50 9.72
N THR A 455 29.35 -22.44 9.00
CA THR A 455 29.82 -23.86 9.02
C THR A 455 31.26 -23.97 8.54
N ASN A 456 31.61 -23.28 7.46
CA ASN A 456 32.96 -23.26 6.92
C ASN A 456 33.94 -22.56 7.87
N ALA A 457 33.55 -21.48 8.50
CA ALA A 457 34.37 -20.78 9.48
C ALA A 457 34.63 -21.65 10.72
N ALA A 458 33.62 -22.36 11.21
CA ALA A 458 33.76 -23.28 12.35
C ALA A 458 34.70 -24.49 12.00
N ALA A 459 34.60 -24.99 10.79
CA ALA A 459 35.52 -26.09 10.32
C ALA A 459 36.97 -25.62 10.28
N LYS A 460 37.25 -24.45 9.70
CA LYS A 460 38.60 -23.86 9.67
C LYS A 460 39.17 -23.59 11.06
N TRP A 461 38.33 -23.13 11.99
CA TRP A 461 38.74 -22.92 13.38
C TRP A 461 39.13 -24.24 14.06
N LYS A 462 38.34 -25.31 13.89
CA LYS A 462 38.68 -26.65 14.41
C LYS A 462 40.01 -27.19 13.87
N GLU A 463 40.31 -26.93 12.61
CA GLU A 463 41.61 -27.28 12.01
C GLU A 463 42.76 -26.47 12.62
N TYR A 464 42.56 -25.14 12.82
CA TYR A 464 43.55 -24.28 13.45
C TYR A 464 43.88 -24.73 14.89
N MET A 465 42.87 -25.10 15.65
CA MET A 465 43.02 -25.53 17.08
C MET A 465 43.66 -26.92 17.19
N ARG A 466 43.79 -27.71 16.12
CA ARG A 466 44.47 -28.99 16.11
C ARG A 466 45.97 -28.88 15.79
N LYS A 467 46.44 -27.77 15.30
CA LYS A 467 47.82 -27.40 15.06
C LYS A 467 48.45 -26.76 16.27
#